data_5a4d03019c1aa089df0ae7f71e5eba1c
#
_entry.id   5a4d03019c1aa089df0ae7f71e5eba1c
#
_cell.length_a   1.000
_cell.length_b   1.000
_cell.length_c   1.000
_cell.angle_alpha   90.00
_cell.angle_beta   90.00
_cell.angle_gamma   90.00
#
_symmetry.space_group_name_H-M   'P 1'
#
loop_
_entity.id
_entity.type
_entity.pdbx_description
1 polymer ?
#
loop_
_entity_poly.entity_id
_entity_poly.type
_entity_poly.pdbx_seq_one_letter_code
_entity_poly.pdbx_strand_id
1 'polypeptide(L)'
;MMRQSIEAWIYHPEEREILLLKVEDEKFSFWQPITGGIESGESPEEACLREIKEETGLLLHRSNLTSLGDFMVKIDENLSIHKNLFLVLTEQKEIRISDEHVGAQWVALEKISSQLYWPSNQATFEIISEKL
;
A
#
# COMPACT_ATOMS: atom_id res chain seq x y z
N MET A 1 0.56 21.60 -7.22
CA MET A 1 1.42 21.00 -6.19
C MET A 1 1.53 19.50 -6.45
N MET A 2 2.71 18.96 -6.24
CA MET A 2 2.96 17.53 -6.37
C MET A 2 3.40 16.96 -5.02
N ARG A 3 2.76 15.88 -4.59
CA ARG A 3 3.13 15.15 -3.37
C ARG A 3 3.85 13.87 -3.77
N GLN A 4 4.99 13.59 -3.13
CA GLN A 4 5.73 12.35 -3.34
C GLN A 4 5.26 11.30 -2.33
N SER A 5 4.88 10.12 -2.81
CA SER A 5 4.38 9.07 -1.93
C SER A 5 4.75 7.68 -2.42
N ILE A 6 4.48 6.69 -1.57
CA ILE A 6 4.63 5.27 -1.91
C ILE A 6 3.27 4.59 -1.81
N GLU A 7 3.14 3.50 -2.54
CA GLU A 7 2.03 2.58 -2.40
C GLU A 7 2.61 1.18 -2.35
N ALA A 8 2.31 0.46 -1.27
CA ALA A 8 2.90 -0.85 -1.03
C ALA A 8 1.81 -1.92 -0.89
N TRP A 9 1.94 -2.96 -1.69
CA TRP A 9 1.04 -4.11 -1.66
C TRP A 9 1.79 -5.27 -1.00
N ILE A 10 1.38 -5.60 0.23
CA ILE A 10 2.06 -6.64 1.02
C ILE A 10 1.40 -7.97 0.78
N TYR A 11 2.16 -8.89 0.21
CA TYR A 11 1.70 -10.21 -0.21
C TYR A 11 2.35 -11.31 0.61
N HIS A 12 1.55 -12.26 1.07
CA HIS A 12 2.00 -13.47 1.73
C HIS A 12 1.92 -14.62 0.72
N PRO A 13 3.06 -15.06 0.16
CA PRO A 13 3.03 -16.03 -0.95
C PRO A 13 2.42 -17.38 -0.60
N GLU A 14 2.72 -17.89 0.59
CA GLU A 14 2.23 -19.21 1.00
C GLU A 14 0.71 -19.25 1.11
N GLU A 15 0.12 -18.22 1.72
CA GLU A 15 -1.33 -18.13 1.90
C GLU A 15 -2.04 -17.49 0.71
N ARG A 16 -1.28 -16.84 -0.19
CA ARG A 16 -1.81 -16.13 -1.35
C ARG A 16 -2.81 -15.04 -0.95
N GLU A 17 -2.39 -14.23 0.01
CA GLU A 17 -3.21 -13.15 0.56
C GLU A 17 -2.45 -11.83 0.54
N ILE A 18 -3.20 -10.75 0.38
CA ILE A 18 -2.68 -9.37 0.43
C ILE A 18 -3.29 -8.68 1.64
N LEU A 19 -2.47 -7.89 2.33
CA LEU A 19 -2.92 -7.10 3.46
C LEU A 19 -3.61 -5.82 3.00
N LEU A 20 -4.84 -5.63 3.44
CA LEU A 20 -5.55 -4.37 3.23
C LEU A 20 -5.85 -3.73 4.57
N LEU A 21 -5.72 -2.41 4.61
CA LEU A 21 -6.03 -1.61 5.81
C LEU A 21 -7.31 -0.84 5.58
N LYS A 22 -8.10 -0.70 6.64
CA LYS A 22 -9.37 0.03 6.58
C LYS A 22 -9.18 1.45 7.06
N VAL A 23 -9.58 2.39 6.23
CA VAL A 23 -9.62 3.82 6.55
C VAL A 23 -11.08 4.20 6.75
N GLU A 24 -11.34 4.97 7.79
CA GLU A 24 -12.68 5.49 8.06
C GLU A 24 -12.60 7.00 8.16
N ASP A 25 -13.41 7.69 7.35
CA ASP A 25 -13.59 9.13 7.49
C ASP A 25 -15.04 9.42 7.86
N GLU A 26 -15.41 10.69 7.95
CA GLU A 26 -16.73 11.10 8.42
C GLU A 26 -17.91 10.58 7.59
N LYS A 27 -17.67 10.27 6.33
CA LYS A 27 -18.75 9.93 5.39
C LYS A 27 -18.78 8.46 4.98
N PHE A 28 -17.62 7.82 4.95
CA PHE A 28 -17.54 6.44 4.47
C PHE A 28 -16.25 5.79 4.94
N SER A 29 -16.17 4.48 4.73
CA SER A 29 -14.94 3.73 4.99
C SER A 29 -14.54 2.95 3.74
N PHE A 30 -13.26 2.65 3.63
CA PHE A 30 -12.75 1.90 2.48
C PHE A 30 -11.50 1.12 2.84
N TRP A 31 -11.22 0.09 2.06
CA TRP A 31 -10.03 -0.73 2.20
C TRP A 31 -8.99 -0.29 1.16
N GLN A 32 -7.72 -0.28 1.55
CA GLN A 32 -6.65 0.13 0.66
C GLN A 32 -5.32 -0.55 1.04
N PRO A 33 -4.34 -0.58 0.10
CA PRO A 33 -2.98 -1.00 0.44
C PRO A 33 -2.31 0.05 1.34
N ILE A 34 -1.07 -0.20 1.73
CA ILE A 34 -0.28 0.77 2.49
C ILE A 34 0.05 1.95 1.58
N THR A 35 -0.22 3.16 2.05
CA THR A 35 0.20 4.38 1.35
C THR A 35 0.80 5.36 2.35
N GLY A 36 1.71 6.21 1.88
CA GLY A 36 2.28 7.23 2.74
C GLY A 36 3.20 8.16 1.99
N GLY A 37 3.50 9.30 2.60
CA GLY A 37 4.36 10.31 2.01
C GLY A 37 5.84 9.98 2.16
N ILE A 38 6.64 10.46 1.21
CA ILE A 38 8.09 10.37 1.28
C ILE A 38 8.59 11.63 1.99
N GLU A 39 9.37 11.45 3.04
CA GLU A 39 9.92 12.56 3.81
C GLU A 39 11.20 13.09 3.14
N SER A 40 11.55 14.33 3.46
CA SER A 40 12.75 14.96 2.94
C SER A 40 13.99 14.13 3.25
N GLY A 41 14.79 13.84 2.23
CA GLY A 41 16.01 13.06 2.39
C GLY A 41 15.82 11.55 2.36
N GLU A 42 14.57 11.09 2.28
CA GLU A 42 14.24 9.67 2.21
C GLU A 42 14.20 9.17 0.77
N SER A 43 14.71 7.97 0.52
CA SER A 43 14.46 7.30 -0.76
C SER A 43 13.05 6.69 -0.74
N PRO A 44 12.46 6.36 -1.90
CA PRO A 44 11.18 5.66 -1.92
C PRO A 44 11.20 4.35 -1.14
N GLU A 45 12.30 3.59 -1.21
CA GLU A 45 12.43 2.31 -0.47
C GLU A 45 12.45 2.55 1.03
N GLU A 46 13.18 3.58 1.49
CA GLU A 46 13.22 3.94 2.90
C GLU A 46 11.84 4.36 3.40
N ALA A 47 11.13 5.17 2.62
CA ALA A 47 9.77 5.59 2.95
C ALA A 47 8.83 4.39 3.02
N CYS A 48 8.96 3.46 2.07
CA CYS A 48 8.14 2.26 2.03
C CYS A 48 8.33 1.42 3.30
N LEU A 49 9.58 1.16 3.69
CA LEU A 49 9.88 0.38 4.89
C LEU A 49 9.39 1.08 6.16
N ARG A 50 9.55 2.40 6.22
CA ARG A 50 9.09 3.19 7.36
C ARG A 50 7.56 3.14 7.49
N GLU A 51 6.85 3.36 6.38
CA GLU A 51 5.37 3.34 6.38
C GLU A 51 4.85 1.95 6.74
N ILE A 52 5.46 0.88 6.23
CA ILE A 52 5.06 -0.48 6.59
C ILE A 52 5.23 -0.69 8.09
N LYS A 53 6.35 -0.26 8.67
CA LYS A 53 6.59 -0.40 10.10
C LYS A 53 5.58 0.40 10.92
N GLU A 54 5.33 1.66 10.54
CA GLU A 54 4.39 2.52 11.25
C GLU A 54 2.97 1.98 11.20
N GLU A 55 2.55 1.49 10.03
CA GLU A 55 1.17 1.07 9.80
C GLU A 55 0.86 -0.35 10.24
N THR A 56 1.86 -1.23 10.24
CA THR A 56 1.63 -2.67 10.47
C THR A 56 2.51 -3.28 11.56
N GLY A 57 3.57 -2.60 11.96
CA GLY A 57 4.56 -3.16 12.89
C GLY A 57 5.53 -4.13 12.24
N LEU A 58 5.38 -4.43 10.95
CA LEU A 58 6.30 -5.37 10.28
C LEU A 58 7.67 -4.74 10.08
N LEU A 59 8.71 -5.49 10.46
CA LEU A 59 10.10 -5.09 10.27
C LEU A 59 10.66 -5.86 9.08
N LEU A 60 10.68 -5.20 7.93
CA LEU A 60 11.11 -5.80 6.68
C LEU A 60 12.42 -5.18 6.19
N HIS A 61 13.01 -5.79 5.17
CA HIS A 61 14.26 -5.35 4.57
C HIS A 61 14.02 -4.97 3.11
N ARG A 62 14.97 -4.24 2.53
CA ARG A 62 14.91 -3.89 1.10
C ARG A 62 14.73 -5.11 0.20
N SER A 63 15.29 -6.25 0.59
CA SER A 63 15.14 -7.49 -0.18
C SER A 63 13.71 -8.00 -0.26
N ASN A 64 12.81 -7.51 0.63
CA ASN A 64 11.39 -7.85 0.57
C ASN A 64 10.64 -6.99 -0.45
N LEU A 65 11.25 -5.92 -0.95
CA LEU A 65 10.61 -4.95 -1.82
C LEU A 65 10.98 -5.20 -3.29
N THR A 66 9.99 -5.07 -4.16
CA THR A 66 10.21 -5.01 -5.61
C THR A 66 9.55 -3.74 -6.11
N SER A 67 10.35 -2.84 -6.68
CA SER A 67 9.82 -1.62 -7.27
C SER A 67 9.16 -1.95 -8.61
N LEU A 68 7.93 -1.50 -8.79
CA LEU A 68 7.17 -1.72 -10.02
C LEU A 68 6.97 -0.42 -10.80
N GLY A 69 7.80 0.58 -10.51
CA GLY A 69 7.74 1.85 -11.22
C GLY A 69 6.94 2.88 -10.46
N ASP A 70 6.61 3.93 -11.16
CA ASP A 70 5.91 5.07 -10.58
C ASP A 70 4.79 5.55 -11.51
N PHE A 71 3.85 6.28 -10.94
CA PHE A 71 2.72 6.80 -11.69
C PHE A 71 2.16 8.05 -11.01
N MET A 72 1.37 8.82 -11.77
CA MET A 72 0.76 10.05 -11.27
C MET A 72 -0.72 9.85 -11.03
N VAL A 73 -1.20 10.35 -9.90
CA VAL A 73 -2.63 10.41 -9.62
C VAL A 73 -3.01 11.87 -9.46
N LYS A 74 -3.89 12.34 -10.32
CA LYS A 74 -4.39 13.72 -10.22
C LYS A 74 -5.58 13.73 -9.26
N ILE A 75 -5.44 14.45 -8.16
CA ILE A 75 -6.51 14.56 -7.16
C ILE A 75 -7.48 15.69 -7.55
N ASP A 76 -6.92 16.86 -7.90
CA ASP A 76 -7.70 18.00 -8.38
C ASP A 76 -6.79 18.90 -9.22
N GLU A 77 -7.27 20.09 -9.59
CA GLU A 77 -6.49 21.01 -10.43
C GLU A 77 -5.18 21.47 -9.77
N ASN A 78 -5.12 21.43 -8.45
CA ASN A 78 -3.98 21.96 -7.69
C ASN A 78 -3.10 20.89 -7.07
N LEU A 79 -3.56 19.64 -7.01
CA LEU A 79 -2.82 18.57 -6.33
C LEU A 79 -2.73 17.33 -7.20
N SER A 80 -1.50 16.89 -7.39
CA SER A 80 -1.20 15.57 -7.98
C SER A 80 -0.33 14.80 -6.99
N ILE A 81 -0.46 13.50 -7.02
CA ILE A 81 0.37 12.61 -6.20
C ILE A 81 1.23 11.77 -7.14
N HIS A 82 2.54 11.85 -6.92
CA HIS A 82 3.50 10.98 -7.62
C HIS A 82 3.74 9.78 -6.70
N LYS A 83 3.28 8.63 -7.12
CA LYS A 83 3.37 7.40 -6.33
C LYS A 83 4.43 6.46 -6.87
N ASN A 84 5.23 5.91 -5.96
CA ASN A 84 6.17 4.84 -6.25
C ASN A 84 5.52 3.53 -5.78
N LEU A 85 5.37 2.59 -6.70
CA LEU A 85 4.64 1.33 -6.46
C LEU A 85 5.59 0.21 -6.07
N PHE A 86 5.25 -0.49 -4.99
CA PHE A 86 6.04 -1.63 -4.50
C PHE A 86 5.19 -2.86 -4.30
N LEU A 87 5.70 -3.99 -4.76
CA LEU A 87 5.24 -5.30 -4.33
C LEU A 87 6.14 -5.71 -3.16
N VAL A 88 5.54 -6.13 -2.06
CA VAL A 88 6.28 -6.46 -0.83
C VAL A 88 5.94 -7.89 -0.45
N LEU A 89 6.96 -8.73 -0.31
CA LEU A 89 6.76 -10.13 0.09
C LEU A 89 7.05 -10.30 1.57
N THR A 90 6.18 -11.00 2.28
CA THR A 90 6.39 -11.29 3.69
C THR A 90 5.96 -12.71 4.03
N GLU A 91 6.68 -13.32 4.97
CA GLU A 91 6.28 -14.59 5.56
C GLU A 91 5.55 -14.36 6.90
N GLN A 92 5.61 -13.12 7.41
CA GLN A 92 5.00 -12.74 8.69
C GLN A 92 3.59 -12.21 8.44
N LYS A 93 2.63 -12.65 9.25
CA LYS A 93 1.25 -12.18 9.18
C LYS A 93 0.78 -11.45 10.42
N GLU A 94 1.53 -11.53 11.51
CA GLU A 94 1.18 -10.80 12.74
C GLU A 94 1.44 -9.33 12.54
N ILE A 95 0.39 -8.51 12.68
CA ILE A 95 0.49 -7.07 12.49
C ILE A 95 -0.14 -6.33 13.65
N ARG A 96 0.28 -5.07 13.80
CA ARG A 96 -0.30 -4.13 14.77
C ARG A 96 -0.56 -2.83 14.03
N ILE A 97 -1.83 -2.51 13.80
CA ILE A 97 -2.18 -1.32 13.05
C ILE A 97 -2.00 -0.05 13.87
N SER A 98 -1.74 1.07 13.18
CA SER A 98 -1.63 2.38 13.81
C SER A 98 -3.01 2.97 14.06
N ASP A 99 -3.05 4.10 14.79
CA ASP A 99 -4.29 4.81 15.08
C ASP A 99 -4.95 5.42 13.85
N GLU A 100 -4.24 5.50 12.74
CA GLU A 100 -4.78 6.04 11.48
C GLU A 100 -5.74 5.08 10.79
N HIS A 101 -5.76 3.82 11.23
CA HIS A 101 -6.60 2.80 10.59
C HIS A 101 -7.52 2.14 11.63
N VAL A 102 -8.70 1.75 11.17
CA VAL A 102 -9.71 1.13 12.02
C VAL A 102 -9.83 -0.37 11.83
N GLY A 103 -9.04 -0.93 10.94
CA GLY A 103 -9.04 -2.37 10.71
C GLY A 103 -7.98 -2.80 9.74
N ALA A 104 -7.72 -4.09 9.74
CA ALA A 104 -6.78 -4.73 8.81
C ALA A 104 -7.29 -6.14 8.52
N GLN A 105 -7.06 -6.60 7.29
CA GLN A 105 -7.39 -7.96 6.94
C GLN A 105 -6.44 -8.49 5.86
N TRP A 106 -6.14 -9.77 5.97
CA TRP A 106 -5.46 -10.49 4.90
C TRP A 106 -6.54 -11.03 3.98
N VAL A 107 -6.51 -10.64 2.72
CA VAL A 107 -7.56 -10.93 1.75
C VAL A 107 -7.02 -11.84 0.67
N ALA A 108 -7.74 -12.92 0.40
CA ALA A 108 -7.38 -13.84 -0.68
C ALA A 108 -7.25 -13.08 -2.00
N LEU A 109 -6.25 -13.43 -2.78
CA LEU A 109 -5.91 -12.75 -4.02
C LEU A 109 -7.12 -12.55 -4.93
N GLU A 110 -7.94 -13.56 -5.10
CA GLU A 110 -9.11 -13.52 -5.99
C GLU A 110 -10.25 -12.66 -5.47
N LYS A 111 -10.17 -12.18 -4.22
CA LYS A 111 -11.20 -11.32 -3.63
C LYS A 111 -10.78 -9.85 -3.53
N ILE A 112 -9.54 -9.54 -3.86
CA ILE A 112 -9.01 -8.18 -3.69
C ILE A 112 -9.82 -7.15 -4.46
N SER A 113 -10.06 -7.38 -5.75
CA SER A 113 -10.77 -6.40 -6.59
C SER A 113 -12.12 -5.98 -6.01
N SER A 114 -12.86 -6.91 -5.41
CA SER A 114 -14.17 -6.61 -4.83
C SER A 114 -14.09 -5.77 -3.57
N GLN A 115 -12.93 -5.70 -2.93
CA GLN A 115 -12.72 -4.95 -1.68
C GLN A 115 -12.25 -3.52 -1.92
N LEU A 116 -11.73 -3.22 -3.10
CA LEU A 116 -11.11 -1.93 -3.38
C LEU A 116 -12.16 -0.88 -3.76
N TYR A 117 -12.04 0.29 -3.16
CA TYR A 117 -12.95 1.40 -3.42
C TYR A 117 -12.44 2.32 -4.54
N TRP A 118 -11.13 2.65 -4.51
CA TRP A 118 -10.56 3.64 -5.41
C TRP A 118 -10.19 3.05 -6.77
N PRO A 119 -10.56 3.71 -7.88
CA PRO A 119 -10.14 3.26 -9.22
C PRO A 119 -8.63 3.15 -9.38
N SER A 120 -7.86 4.06 -8.75
CA SER A 120 -6.41 4.00 -8.82
C SER A 120 -5.85 2.72 -8.18
N ASN A 121 -6.50 2.22 -7.12
CA ASN A 121 -6.09 0.97 -6.50
C ASN A 121 -6.45 -0.23 -7.36
N GLN A 122 -7.56 -0.16 -8.11
CA GLN A 122 -7.89 -1.22 -9.06
C GLN A 122 -6.81 -1.31 -10.15
N ALA A 123 -6.37 -0.16 -10.65
CA ALA A 123 -5.35 -0.11 -11.69
C ALA A 123 -4.00 -0.64 -11.18
N THR A 124 -3.58 -0.24 -9.98
CA THR A 124 -2.31 -0.72 -9.43
C THR A 124 -2.38 -2.19 -9.04
N PHE A 125 -3.53 -2.66 -8.58
CA PHE A 125 -3.70 -4.07 -8.29
C PHE A 125 -3.50 -4.93 -9.54
N GLU A 126 -3.94 -4.48 -10.70
CA GLU A 126 -3.70 -5.20 -11.95
C GLU A 126 -2.21 -5.38 -12.21
N ILE A 127 -1.42 -4.33 -11.97
CA ILE A 127 0.03 -4.39 -12.12
C ILE A 127 0.63 -5.38 -11.13
N ILE A 128 0.19 -5.32 -9.88
CA ILE A 128 0.65 -6.23 -8.82
C ILE A 128 0.34 -7.69 -9.19
N SER A 129 -0.90 -7.95 -9.61
CA SER A 129 -1.33 -9.32 -9.88
C SER A 129 -0.58 -9.98 -11.02
N GLU A 130 -0.09 -9.19 -11.98
CA GLU A 130 0.72 -9.71 -13.08
C GLU A 130 2.09 -10.23 -12.62
N LYS A 131 2.53 -9.82 -11.44
CA LYS A 131 3.84 -10.21 -10.87
C LYS A 131 3.73 -11.39 -9.90
N LEU A 132 2.53 -11.84 -9.61
CA LEU A 132 2.31 -12.92 -8.64
C LEU A 132 2.18 -14.30 -9.27
#